data_894d6cfd3ff6abdd1b14bf69331a2151
#
_entry.id   894d6cfd3ff6abdd1b14bf69331a2151
#
_cell.length_a   1.000
_cell.length_b   1.000
_cell.length_c   1.000
_cell.angle_alpha   90.00
_cell.angle_beta   90.00
_cell.angle_gamma   90.00
#
_symmetry.space_group_name_H-M   'P 1'
#
loop_
_entity.id
_entity.type
_entity.pdbx_description
1 polymer ?
#
loop_
_entity_poly.entity_id
_entity_poly.type
_entity_poly.pdbx_seq_one_letter_code
_entity_poly.pdbx_strand_id
1 'polypeptide(L)'
;MNTRLAISLLIAGALAFACGPRSHSEAPAALASALPITPSAPPAPEKVTRRTTGRSANKVQPHFDVAVGQRMVRFAFEVENTGPKHVQLDFANGQAYDFTVVDSLGHKVWRWSDGRLFTQGVQNKQLSTGEAMMARETWKRASPGRYTAIATLRSVNYPLEQRADFVVH
;
A
#
# COMPACT_ATOMS: atom_id res chain seq x y z
N MET A 1 -22.80 -14.61 -46.66
CA MET A 1 -21.83 -14.38 -47.75
C MET A 1 -20.57 -13.80 -47.16
N ASN A 2 -19.56 -14.64 -47.14
CA ASN A 2 -18.17 -14.37 -47.50
C ASN A 2 -17.41 -13.37 -46.57
N THR A 3 -16.24 -13.58 -46.05
CA THR A 3 -15.16 -14.51 -46.43
C THR A 3 -14.08 -14.48 -45.30
N ARG A 4 -13.49 -15.61 -45.03
CA ARG A 4 -12.31 -15.89 -44.18
C ARG A 4 -11.09 -15.12 -44.67
N LEU A 5 -10.18 -14.78 -43.76
CA LEU A 5 -8.74 -14.95 -44.02
C LEU A 5 -7.98 -15.18 -42.74
N ALA A 6 -7.42 -16.36 -42.59
CA ALA A 6 -6.39 -16.75 -41.65
C ALA A 6 -5.02 -16.40 -42.27
N ILE A 7 -4.10 -15.87 -41.50
CA ILE A 7 -2.67 -15.89 -41.84
C ILE A 7 -1.90 -16.30 -40.59
N SER A 8 -1.47 -17.56 -40.61
CA SER A 8 -0.40 -18.10 -39.75
C SER A 8 0.93 -17.64 -40.31
N LEU A 9 1.84 -17.21 -39.42
CA LEU A 9 3.26 -17.20 -39.75
C LEU A 9 4.05 -17.70 -38.53
N LEU A 10 4.49 -18.95 -38.63
CA LEU A 10 5.52 -19.60 -37.85
C LEU A 10 6.89 -19.11 -38.32
N ILE A 11 7.76 -18.64 -37.42
CA ILE A 11 9.19 -18.64 -37.65
C ILE A 11 9.86 -19.18 -36.39
N ALA A 12 10.34 -20.40 -36.51
CA ALA A 12 11.30 -21.03 -35.62
C ALA A 12 12.71 -20.60 -36.03
N GLY A 13 13.56 -20.30 -35.08
CA GLY A 13 14.97 -20.01 -35.28
C GLY A 13 15.77 -20.37 -34.03
N ALA A 14 16.19 -21.60 -33.96
CA ALA A 14 17.17 -22.07 -32.99
C ALA A 14 18.57 -21.89 -33.60
N LEU A 15 19.52 -21.38 -32.81
CA LEU A 15 20.94 -21.61 -33.02
C LEU A 15 21.71 -21.53 -31.70
N ALA A 16 22.37 -22.65 -31.42
CA ALA A 16 23.21 -22.95 -30.29
C ALA A 16 24.69 -22.58 -30.59
N PHE A 17 25.52 -22.86 -29.57
CA PHE A 17 27.01 -22.89 -29.54
C PHE A 17 27.64 -21.50 -29.27
N ALA A 18 28.65 -21.38 -28.38
CA ALA A 18 29.70 -22.29 -28.03
C ALA A 18 30.26 -22.03 -26.63
N CYS A 19 30.65 -23.10 -25.96
CA CYS A 19 31.64 -23.14 -24.89
C CYS A 19 33.03 -22.72 -25.38
N GLY A 20 33.82 -22.08 -24.50
CA GLY A 20 35.27 -21.99 -24.62
C GLY A 20 35.93 -21.57 -23.32
N PRO A 21 36.78 -22.40 -22.71
CA PRO A 21 37.53 -22.08 -21.51
C PRO A 21 38.99 -21.68 -21.86
N ARG A 22 39.67 -21.07 -20.89
CA ARG A 22 41.13 -20.86 -20.71
C ARG A 22 41.48 -19.38 -20.53
N SER A 23 42.42 -18.98 -19.72
CA SER A 23 43.36 -19.55 -18.75
C SER A 23 44.06 -18.38 -18.06
N HIS A 24 44.44 -18.63 -16.83
CA HIS A 24 45.51 -18.01 -16.04
C HIS A 24 46.31 -16.87 -16.65
N SER A 25 46.45 -15.78 -15.92
CA SER A 25 47.74 -15.17 -15.68
C SER A 25 47.74 -14.33 -14.38
N GLU A 26 48.80 -14.50 -13.67
CA GLU A 26 49.22 -14.08 -12.37
C GLU A 26 49.41 -12.56 -12.23
N ALA A 27 49.38 -12.13 -10.96
CA ALA A 27 49.53 -10.82 -10.37
C ALA A 27 50.85 -10.08 -10.72
N PRO A 28 51.05 -8.80 -10.33
CA PRO A 28 51.24 -8.48 -8.93
C PRO A 28 50.63 -7.17 -8.41
N ALA A 29 50.64 -7.08 -7.10
CA ALA A 29 50.21 -6.04 -6.19
C ALA A 29 50.59 -4.60 -6.56
N ALA A 30 49.61 -3.69 -6.42
CA ALA A 30 49.87 -2.31 -6.07
C ALA A 30 48.80 -1.88 -5.03
N LEU A 31 49.27 -1.60 -3.83
CA LEU A 31 48.52 -0.99 -2.73
C LEU A 31 48.00 0.39 -3.14
N ALA A 32 46.70 0.51 -3.27
CA ALA A 32 46.03 1.80 -3.22
C ALA A 32 44.86 1.65 -2.22
N SER A 33 45.03 2.24 -1.04
CA SER A 33 43.97 2.42 -0.07
C SER A 33 42.87 3.31 -0.65
N ALA A 34 41.84 2.68 -1.22
CA ALA A 34 40.58 3.33 -1.51
C ALA A 34 39.62 3.00 -0.37
N LEU A 35 39.27 4.00 0.40
CA LEU A 35 38.18 3.92 1.38
C LEU A 35 36.89 3.47 0.67
N PRO A 36 36.14 2.52 1.21
CA PRO A 36 34.87 2.12 0.62
C PRO A 36 33.90 3.29 0.75
N ILE A 37 33.49 3.87 -0.37
CA ILE A 37 32.29 4.72 -0.43
C ILE A 37 31.12 3.78 -0.25
N THR A 38 30.61 3.71 0.99
CA THR A 38 29.35 3.04 1.29
C THR A 38 28.25 3.80 0.55
N PRO A 39 27.49 3.17 -0.36
CA PRO A 39 26.30 3.81 -0.91
C PRO A 39 25.33 4.06 0.24
N SER A 40 25.06 5.33 0.50
CA SER A 40 24.05 5.76 1.48
C SER A 40 22.72 5.10 1.10
N ALA A 41 22.22 4.22 1.95
CA ALA A 41 20.90 3.65 1.81
C ALA A 41 19.85 4.79 1.76
N PRO A 42 18.81 4.67 0.95
CA PRO A 42 17.73 5.66 0.93
C PRO A 42 17.15 5.78 2.35
N PRO A 43 16.81 7.02 2.79
CA PRO A 43 16.29 7.23 4.13
C PRO A 43 15.06 6.35 4.35
N ALA A 44 15.08 5.60 5.46
CA ALA A 44 13.95 4.80 5.88
C ALA A 44 12.72 5.71 6.08
N PRO A 45 11.51 5.26 5.72
CA PRO A 45 10.31 6.06 5.89
C PRO A 45 10.14 6.43 7.37
N GLU A 46 9.99 7.73 7.63
CA GLU A 46 9.75 8.25 8.98
C GLU A 46 8.49 7.60 9.57
N LYS A 47 8.67 6.97 10.73
CA LYS A 47 7.57 6.38 11.49
C LYS A 47 6.71 7.47 12.11
N VAL A 48 5.51 7.61 11.57
CA VAL A 48 4.50 8.54 12.08
C VAL A 48 3.93 8.04 13.41
N THR A 49 3.85 8.96 14.39
CA THR A 49 3.32 8.66 15.72
C THR A 49 1.80 8.42 15.65
N ARG A 50 1.40 7.25 16.15
CA ARG A 50 0.02 6.76 16.14
C ARG A 50 -0.79 7.32 17.31
N ARG A 51 -1.93 7.96 17.05
CA ARG A 51 -2.97 8.20 18.05
C ARG A 51 -4.16 7.30 17.77
N THR A 52 -4.42 6.37 18.69
CA THR A 52 -5.60 5.50 18.64
C THR A 52 -6.72 6.16 19.45
N THR A 53 -7.76 6.62 18.79
CA THR A 53 -9.00 7.04 19.44
C THR A 53 -10.08 5.99 19.15
N GLY A 54 -10.36 5.17 20.14
CA GLY A 54 -11.39 4.16 20.06
C GLY A 54 -11.03 2.91 20.85
N ARG A 55 -11.60 2.77 22.04
CA ARG A 55 -11.49 1.58 22.87
C ARG A 55 -12.47 0.54 22.34
N SER A 56 -12.12 -0.16 21.26
CA SER A 56 -12.80 -1.40 20.93
C SER A 56 -12.22 -2.48 21.84
N ALA A 57 -12.92 -2.79 22.89
CA ALA A 57 -12.62 -3.93 23.73
C ALA A 57 -12.98 -5.15 22.93
N ASN A 58 -12.06 -5.56 22.07
CA ASN A 58 -12.31 -6.69 21.69
C ASN A 58 -11.91 -7.65 20.63
N LYS A 59 -12.23 -7.67 19.54
CA LYS A 59 -12.05 -8.73 18.56
C LYS A 59 -11.45 -8.22 17.27
N VAL A 60 -11.49 -6.91 17.06
CA VAL A 60 -11.08 -6.29 15.82
C VAL A 60 -10.08 -5.19 16.13
N GLN A 61 -8.85 -5.35 15.65
CA GLN A 61 -7.76 -4.38 15.86
C GLN A 61 -7.44 -3.64 14.56
N PRO A 62 -7.54 -2.31 14.54
CA PRO A 62 -7.12 -1.51 13.41
C PRO A 62 -5.61 -1.21 13.48
N HIS A 63 -4.98 -1.24 12.31
CA HIS A 63 -3.62 -0.78 12.09
C HIS A 63 -3.61 0.20 10.91
N PHE A 64 -2.99 1.37 11.08
CA PHE A 64 -2.95 2.38 10.03
C PHE A 64 -1.54 2.93 9.86
N ASP A 65 -1.02 2.83 8.64
CA ASP A 65 0.29 3.32 8.26
C ASP A 65 0.19 4.37 7.15
N VAL A 66 1.06 5.38 7.24
CA VAL A 66 1.19 6.45 6.26
C VAL A 66 2.65 6.51 5.82
N ALA A 67 2.90 6.32 4.53
CA ALA A 67 4.21 6.43 3.93
C ALA A 67 4.27 7.64 2.99
N VAL A 68 5.11 8.61 3.32
CA VAL A 68 5.30 9.84 2.55
C VAL A 68 6.45 9.66 1.57
N GLY A 69 6.19 9.94 0.29
CA GLY A 69 7.19 10.00 -0.77
C GLY A 69 7.20 11.37 -1.44
N GLN A 70 7.96 11.51 -2.51
CA GLN A 70 8.01 12.76 -3.28
C GLN A 70 6.63 13.05 -3.91
N ARG A 71 5.86 13.99 -3.33
CA ARG A 71 4.52 14.41 -3.78
C ARG A 71 3.49 13.28 -3.89
N MET A 72 3.70 12.21 -3.12
CA MET A 72 2.83 11.04 -3.10
C MET A 72 2.76 10.48 -1.69
N VAL A 73 1.54 10.25 -1.18
CA VAL A 73 1.33 9.66 0.14
C VAL A 73 0.56 8.36 -0.04
N ARG A 74 1.09 7.28 0.53
CA ARG A 74 0.44 5.97 0.53
C ARG A 74 -0.15 5.71 1.89
N PHE A 75 -1.36 5.20 1.89
CA PHE A 75 -2.10 4.81 3.07
C PHE A 75 -2.28 3.29 3.05
N ALA A 76 -2.05 2.65 4.19
CA ALA A 76 -2.38 1.25 4.42
C ALA A 76 -3.19 1.14 5.70
N PHE A 77 -4.43 0.67 5.60
CA PHE A 77 -5.32 0.46 6.72
C PHE A 77 -5.68 -1.01 6.78
N GLU A 78 -5.39 -1.63 7.90
CA GLU A 78 -5.62 -3.03 8.17
C GLU A 78 -6.55 -3.17 9.37
N VAL A 79 -7.47 -4.12 9.28
CA VAL A 79 -8.41 -4.42 10.36
C VAL A 79 -8.38 -5.91 10.57
N GLU A 80 -7.72 -6.36 11.66
CA GLU A 80 -7.50 -7.75 11.99
C GLU A 80 -8.51 -8.27 13.02
N ASN A 81 -8.99 -9.47 12.83
CA ASN A 81 -9.71 -10.20 13.87
C ASN A 81 -8.72 -10.89 14.82
N THR A 82 -8.47 -10.30 15.98
CA THR A 82 -7.60 -10.84 17.03
C THR A 82 -8.37 -11.73 18.03
N GLY A 83 -9.68 -11.88 17.84
CA GLY A 83 -10.52 -12.71 18.73
C GLY A 83 -10.48 -14.20 18.38
N PRO A 84 -10.93 -15.08 19.29
CA PRO A 84 -10.91 -16.53 19.11
C PRO A 84 -12.04 -17.05 18.20
N LYS A 85 -12.96 -16.21 17.77
CA LYS A 85 -14.09 -16.57 16.91
C LYS A 85 -14.08 -15.69 15.67
N HIS A 86 -14.69 -16.18 14.59
CA HIS A 86 -14.90 -15.35 13.40
C HIS A 86 -15.74 -14.10 13.74
N VAL A 87 -15.48 -13.03 13.05
CA VAL A 87 -16.20 -11.75 13.12
C VAL A 87 -16.79 -11.46 11.74
N GLN A 88 -18.05 -11.08 11.71
CA GLN A 88 -18.69 -10.56 10.50
C GLN A 88 -18.70 -9.03 10.58
N LEU A 89 -18.20 -8.38 9.53
CA LEU A 89 -18.31 -6.95 9.31
C LEU A 89 -19.46 -6.69 8.35
N ASP A 90 -20.41 -5.85 8.76
CA ASP A 90 -21.60 -5.51 7.97
C ASP A 90 -21.46 -4.08 7.44
N PHE A 91 -21.71 -3.88 6.14
CA PHE A 91 -21.61 -2.61 5.46
C PHE A 91 -22.94 -2.25 4.82
N ALA A 92 -23.38 -1.00 4.98
CA ALA A 92 -24.64 -0.51 4.42
C ALA A 92 -24.63 -0.44 2.88
N ASN A 93 -23.44 -0.41 2.28
CA ASN A 93 -23.24 -0.36 0.84
C ASN A 93 -21.82 -0.86 0.47
N GLY A 94 -21.44 -0.79 -0.79
CA GLY A 94 -20.12 -1.22 -1.26
C GLY A 94 -18.92 -0.40 -0.79
N GLN A 95 -19.12 0.70 -0.06
CA GLN A 95 -18.04 1.49 0.54
C GLN A 95 -17.65 0.92 1.90
N ALA A 96 -16.72 -0.03 1.93
CA ALA A 96 -16.28 -0.67 3.17
C ALA A 96 -15.33 0.20 4.00
N TYR A 97 -14.59 1.11 3.38
CA TYR A 97 -13.63 2.01 4.03
C TYR A 97 -13.58 3.37 3.37
N ASP A 98 -12.91 4.31 4.01
CA ASP A 98 -12.60 5.62 3.46
C ASP A 98 -11.27 6.15 4.01
N PHE A 99 -10.61 6.99 3.22
CA PHE A 99 -9.47 7.78 3.66
C PHE A 99 -9.75 9.25 3.41
N THR A 100 -9.51 10.06 4.42
CA THR A 100 -9.63 11.51 4.34
C THR A 100 -8.32 12.14 4.81
N VAL A 101 -7.88 13.19 4.13
CA VAL A 101 -6.73 14.01 4.56
C VAL A 101 -7.23 15.40 4.85
N VAL A 102 -6.86 15.91 6.02
CA VAL A 102 -7.14 17.29 6.43
C VAL A 102 -5.83 18.06 6.65
N ASP A 103 -5.85 19.36 6.42
CA ASP A 103 -4.75 20.26 6.71
C ASP A 103 -4.66 20.59 8.22
N SER A 104 -3.70 21.44 8.59
CA SER A 104 -3.49 21.88 9.97
C SER A 104 -4.65 22.74 10.54
N LEU A 105 -5.53 23.23 9.68
CA LEU A 105 -6.73 23.98 10.06
C LEU A 105 -7.97 23.08 10.12
N GLY A 106 -7.84 21.80 9.77
CA GLY A 106 -8.94 20.85 9.75
C GLY A 106 -9.74 20.83 8.45
N HIS A 107 -9.32 21.58 7.42
CA HIS A 107 -10.01 21.55 6.13
C HIS A 107 -9.66 20.29 5.37
N LYS A 108 -10.68 19.65 4.78
CA LYS A 108 -10.49 18.48 3.92
C LYS A 108 -9.77 18.89 2.63
N VAL A 109 -8.58 18.32 2.40
CA VAL A 109 -7.77 18.55 1.19
C VAL A 109 -7.83 17.41 0.20
N TRP A 110 -8.15 16.20 0.68
CA TRP A 110 -8.31 15.03 -0.16
C TRP A 110 -9.21 14.00 0.53
N ARG A 111 -9.96 13.27 -0.27
CA ARG A 111 -10.74 12.12 0.18
C ARG A 111 -10.78 11.06 -0.91
N TRP A 112 -10.54 9.82 -0.53
CA TRP A 112 -10.53 8.70 -1.46
C TRP A 112 -11.87 8.46 -2.15
N SER A 113 -12.97 8.59 -1.42
CA SER A 113 -14.32 8.33 -1.94
C SER A 113 -14.87 9.46 -2.82
N ASP A 114 -14.22 10.64 -2.87
CA ASP A 114 -14.71 11.75 -3.69
C ASP A 114 -14.67 11.36 -5.18
N GLY A 115 -15.82 11.50 -5.86
CA GLY A 115 -16.00 11.14 -7.27
C GLY A 115 -16.12 9.64 -7.56
N ARG A 116 -16.20 8.77 -6.54
CA ARG A 116 -16.42 7.31 -6.71
C ARG A 116 -17.89 6.95 -6.52
N LEU A 117 -18.33 5.96 -7.27
CA LEU A 117 -19.66 5.36 -7.12
C LEU A 117 -19.50 4.02 -6.41
N PHE A 118 -20.42 3.75 -5.50
CA PHE A 118 -20.48 2.51 -4.74
C PHE A 118 -21.84 1.82 -4.94
N THR A 119 -21.83 0.50 -4.94
CA THR A 119 -23.07 -0.28 -4.99
C THR A 119 -23.93 0.04 -3.77
N GLN A 120 -25.24 0.13 -3.95
CA GLN A 120 -26.17 0.45 -2.85
C GLN A 120 -26.63 -0.77 -2.05
N GLY A 121 -26.21 -1.97 -2.45
CA GLY A 121 -26.56 -3.20 -1.75
C GLY A 121 -25.75 -3.39 -0.47
N VAL A 122 -26.39 -3.93 0.55
CA VAL A 122 -25.73 -4.38 1.80
C VAL A 122 -24.63 -5.38 1.47
N GLN A 123 -23.47 -5.23 2.08
CA GLN A 123 -22.30 -6.11 1.95
C GLN A 123 -21.93 -6.67 3.32
N ASN A 124 -21.37 -7.86 3.34
CA ASN A 124 -20.74 -8.40 4.55
C ASN A 124 -19.38 -9.04 4.24
N LYS A 125 -18.50 -9.05 5.20
CA LYS A 125 -17.19 -9.68 5.16
C LYS A 125 -16.98 -10.44 6.45
N GLN A 126 -16.76 -11.75 6.35
CA GLN A 126 -16.30 -12.55 7.48
C GLN A 126 -14.77 -12.49 7.60
N LEU A 127 -14.29 -12.38 8.82
CA LEU A 127 -12.88 -12.49 9.18
C LEU A 127 -12.74 -13.65 10.18
N SER A 128 -11.96 -14.64 9.79
CA SER A 128 -11.53 -15.72 10.70
C SER A 128 -10.55 -15.19 11.74
N THR A 129 -10.27 -15.95 12.79
CA THR A 129 -9.23 -15.61 13.78
C THR A 129 -7.89 -15.41 13.10
N GLY A 130 -7.25 -14.24 13.31
CA GLY A 130 -6.01 -13.83 12.67
C GLY A 130 -6.16 -13.35 11.21
N GLU A 131 -7.38 -13.37 10.66
CA GLU A 131 -7.61 -12.82 9.32
C GLU A 131 -7.77 -11.30 9.37
N ALA A 132 -7.20 -10.61 8.38
CA ALA A 132 -7.30 -9.18 8.25
C ALA A 132 -7.98 -8.75 6.94
N MET A 133 -8.74 -7.67 7.02
CA MET A 133 -9.16 -6.88 5.87
C MET A 133 -8.18 -5.74 5.66
N MET A 134 -7.70 -5.55 4.43
CA MET A 134 -6.70 -4.54 4.11
C MET A 134 -7.20 -3.61 3.01
N ALA A 135 -7.01 -2.31 3.23
CA ALA A 135 -7.23 -1.25 2.26
C ALA A 135 -5.93 -0.49 2.02
N ARG A 136 -5.56 -0.27 0.75
CA ARG A 136 -4.37 0.50 0.36
C ARG A 136 -4.76 1.52 -0.68
N GLU A 137 -4.40 2.79 -0.43
CA GLU A 137 -4.72 3.88 -1.33
C GLU A 137 -3.56 4.88 -1.45
N THR A 138 -3.64 5.74 -2.45
CA THR A 138 -2.58 6.70 -2.73
C THR A 138 -3.16 8.08 -3.05
N TRP A 139 -2.76 9.07 -2.26
CA TRP A 139 -2.96 10.48 -2.58
C TRP A 139 -1.80 10.96 -3.47
N LYS A 140 -2.10 11.22 -4.74
CA LYS A 140 -1.14 11.71 -5.74
C LYS A 140 -1.09 13.24 -5.75
N ARG A 141 0.07 13.79 -6.08
CA ARG A 141 0.32 15.24 -6.19
C ARG A 141 0.03 15.99 -4.87
N ALA A 142 0.37 15.36 -3.75
CA ALA A 142 0.30 16.01 -2.45
C ALA A 142 1.18 17.27 -2.44
N SER A 143 0.65 18.38 -1.95
CA SER A 143 1.40 19.64 -1.77
C SER A 143 2.23 19.57 -0.48
N PRO A 144 3.37 20.27 -0.41
CA PRO A 144 4.10 20.40 0.85
C PRO A 144 3.22 20.99 1.95
N GLY A 145 3.34 20.43 3.16
CA GLY A 145 2.54 20.89 4.29
C GLY A 145 2.40 19.84 5.39
N ARG A 146 1.71 20.23 6.48
CA ARG A 146 1.35 19.36 7.61
C ARG A 146 -0.10 18.90 7.45
N TYR A 147 -0.32 17.61 7.64
CA TYR A 147 -1.61 16.97 7.41
C TYR A 147 -1.91 15.92 8.47
N THR A 148 -3.20 15.62 8.63
CA THR A 148 -3.68 14.45 9.36
C THR A 148 -4.44 13.56 8.38
N ALA A 149 -4.01 12.32 8.25
CA ALA A 149 -4.76 11.27 7.55
C ALA A 149 -5.73 10.60 8.51
N ILE A 150 -6.93 10.32 8.03
CA ILE A 150 -8.01 9.66 8.75
C ILE A 150 -8.43 8.45 7.93
N ALA A 151 -8.24 7.25 8.47
CA ALA A 151 -8.73 6.01 7.91
C ALA A 151 -9.99 5.57 8.66
N THR A 152 -11.05 5.27 7.94
CA THR A 152 -12.35 4.91 8.51
C THR A 152 -12.80 3.55 7.96
N LEU A 153 -13.10 2.59 8.84
CA LEU A 153 -13.89 1.41 8.52
C LEU A 153 -15.38 1.76 8.63
N ARG A 154 -16.10 1.59 7.54
CA ARG A 154 -17.52 1.96 7.46
C ARG A 154 -18.46 0.80 7.82
N SER A 155 -18.00 -0.11 8.64
CA SER A 155 -18.83 -1.18 9.17
C SER A 155 -19.89 -0.63 10.11
N VAL A 156 -21.12 -1.13 9.97
CA VAL A 156 -22.26 -0.73 10.80
C VAL A 156 -22.12 -1.25 12.24
N ASN A 157 -21.58 -2.46 12.36
CA ASN A 157 -21.44 -3.15 13.65
C ASN A 157 -20.05 -3.01 14.29
N TYR A 158 -19.04 -2.59 13.53
CA TYR A 158 -17.66 -2.31 13.99
C TYR A 158 -17.11 -1.03 13.37
N PRO A 159 -17.71 0.15 13.62
CA PRO A 159 -17.18 1.40 13.11
C PRO A 159 -15.84 1.69 13.79
N LEU A 160 -14.78 1.92 12.95
CA LEU A 160 -13.44 2.22 13.45
C LEU A 160 -12.88 3.44 12.71
N GLU A 161 -12.13 4.26 13.45
CA GLU A 161 -11.40 5.39 12.89
C GLU A 161 -9.97 5.39 13.44
N GLN A 162 -9.00 5.61 12.56
CA GLN A 162 -7.61 5.79 12.91
C GLN A 162 -7.09 7.08 12.31
N ARG A 163 -6.20 7.77 13.04
CA ARG A 163 -5.60 9.03 12.63
C ARG A 163 -4.08 8.94 12.67
N ALA A 164 -3.43 9.58 11.72
CA ALA A 164 -1.97 9.70 11.67
C ALA A 164 -1.59 11.06 11.13
N ASP A 165 -0.73 11.77 11.87
CA ASP A 165 -0.17 13.06 11.45
C ASP A 165 1.08 12.82 10.60
N PHE A 166 1.26 13.61 9.54
CA PHE A 166 2.42 13.49 8.65
C PHE A 166 2.77 14.83 8.01
N VAL A 167 3.97 14.90 7.44
CA VAL A 167 4.48 16.09 6.73
C VAL A 167 4.87 15.68 5.31
N VAL A 168 4.47 16.47 4.34
CA VAL A 168 4.93 16.39 2.94
C VAL A 168 5.94 17.51 2.73
N HIS A 169 7.11 17.18 2.21
CA HIS A 169 8.23 18.11 1.93
C HIS A 169 8.26 18.55 0.47
#